data_08c7545c4c52eff57ba571d90ca7f4d1
#
_entry.id   08c7545c4c52eff57ba571d90ca7f4d1
#
_cell.length_a   1.000
_cell.length_b   1.000
_cell.length_c   1.000
_cell.angle_alpha   90.00
_cell.angle_beta   90.00
_cell.angle_gamma   90.00
#
_symmetry.space_group_name_H-M   'P 1'
#
loop_
_entity.id
_entity.type
_entity.pdbx_description
1 polymer ?
#
loop_
_entity_poly.entity_id
_entity_poly.type
_entity_poly.pdbx_seq_one_letter_code
_entity_poly.pdbx_strand_id
1 'polypeptide(L)'
;IKRDTQVRYQGGVKSPVLTEVKKSDKVTVLEDENDWMKVATKDGFIGYVKTNALNSVEKELVSRDYEEPEYTNISENYTINMAWHNVSNADANSYILETIASTKGLNTIAPTWFSLADTEGNITSLADADYVNYAHQSNLEVWAVLRDFHGGINSYEETYQVLSYTSKRAKLINQVISKALETDV
;
A
#
# COMPACT_ATOMS: atom_id res chain seq x y z
N ILE A 1 -6.51 -4.91 34.73
CA ILE A 1 -5.54 -4.43 35.73
C ILE A 1 -6.17 -4.45 37.11
N LYS A 2 -5.48 -5.02 38.12
CA LYS A 2 -5.95 -5.18 39.51
C LYS A 2 -5.76 -3.92 40.34
N ARG A 3 -4.71 -3.15 40.05
CA ARG A 3 -4.35 -1.90 40.71
C ARG A 3 -3.55 -1.02 39.78
N ASP A 4 -3.52 0.29 40.02
CA ASP A 4 -2.66 1.22 39.27
C ASP A 4 -1.23 0.71 39.22
N THR A 5 -0.64 0.67 38.03
CA THR A 5 0.69 0.12 37.82
C THR A 5 1.36 0.74 36.60
N GLN A 6 2.67 0.53 36.51
CA GLN A 6 3.51 1.05 35.43
C GLN A 6 3.77 -0.03 34.40
N VAL A 7 3.67 0.35 33.15
CA VAL A 7 4.16 -0.44 32.00
C VAL A 7 5.60 -0.03 31.72
N ARG A 8 6.51 -0.99 31.74
CA ARG A 8 7.95 -0.75 31.65
C ARG A 8 8.51 -1.34 30.36
N TYR A 9 9.64 -0.78 29.92
CA TYR A 9 10.30 -1.22 28.69
C TYR A 9 10.75 -2.69 28.74
N GLN A 10 11.22 -3.15 29.91
CA GLN A 10 11.63 -4.53 30.18
C GLN A 10 11.08 -5.00 31.53
N GLY A 11 11.07 -6.30 31.74
CA GLY A 11 10.71 -6.94 33.00
C GLY A 11 11.71 -6.63 34.12
N GLY A 12 11.49 -5.54 34.84
CA GLY A 12 12.36 -5.14 35.94
C GLY A 12 11.96 -3.81 36.56
N VAL A 13 12.09 -3.71 37.91
CA VAL A 13 11.71 -2.49 38.66
C VAL A 13 12.57 -1.28 38.32
N LYS A 14 13.77 -1.48 37.80
CA LYS A 14 14.68 -0.41 37.38
C LYS A 14 14.54 -0.04 35.89
N SER A 15 13.74 -0.80 35.13
CA SER A 15 13.49 -0.52 33.73
C SER A 15 12.73 0.79 33.55
N PRO A 16 12.98 1.56 32.48
CA PRO A 16 12.24 2.79 32.16
C PRO A 16 10.72 2.56 32.10
N VAL A 17 9.97 3.52 32.60
CA VAL A 17 8.50 3.51 32.51
C VAL A 17 8.08 4.07 31.17
N LEU A 18 7.26 3.31 30.44
CA LEU A 18 6.69 3.73 29.15
C LEU A 18 5.38 4.50 29.34
N THR A 19 4.51 3.96 30.21
CA THR A 19 3.20 4.55 30.53
C THR A 19 2.67 4.00 31.85
N GLU A 20 1.57 4.54 32.32
CA GLU A 20 0.83 4.04 33.47
C GLU A 20 -0.54 3.55 33.06
N VAL A 21 -0.97 2.44 33.68
CA VAL A 21 -2.31 1.87 33.51
C VAL A 21 -3.04 1.88 34.85
N LYS A 22 -4.32 2.18 34.80
CA LYS A 22 -5.15 2.33 36.01
C LYS A 22 -5.84 1.01 36.34
N LYS A 23 -6.31 0.92 37.58
CA LYS A 23 -7.18 -0.17 38.02
C LYS A 23 -8.37 -0.32 37.06
N SER A 24 -8.68 -1.51 36.68
CA SER A 24 -9.74 -1.91 35.74
C SER A 24 -9.46 -1.65 34.27
N ASP A 25 -8.34 -1.02 33.90
CA ASP A 25 -7.93 -0.97 32.50
C ASP A 25 -7.76 -2.38 31.95
N LYS A 26 -8.13 -2.56 30.68
CA LYS A 26 -7.86 -3.79 29.94
C LYS A 26 -6.53 -3.66 29.22
N VAL A 27 -5.74 -4.71 29.28
CA VAL A 27 -4.50 -4.88 28.51
C VAL A 27 -4.52 -6.25 27.85
N THR A 28 -3.93 -6.36 26.68
CA THR A 28 -3.76 -7.64 25.99
C THR A 28 -2.45 -8.26 26.45
N VAL A 29 -2.47 -9.48 26.97
CA VAL A 29 -1.25 -10.23 27.32
C VAL A 29 -0.69 -10.84 26.05
N LEU A 30 0.58 -10.56 25.78
CA LEU A 30 1.33 -11.06 24.62
C LEU A 30 2.20 -12.26 25.00
N GLU A 31 2.92 -12.16 26.13
CA GLU A 31 3.86 -13.18 26.61
C GLU A 31 3.83 -13.25 28.12
N ASP A 32 4.05 -14.45 28.68
CA ASP A 32 4.17 -14.69 30.11
C ASP A 32 5.65 -15.00 30.44
N GLU A 33 6.25 -14.14 31.24
CA GLU A 33 7.63 -14.26 31.69
C GLU A 33 7.72 -14.34 33.23
N ASN A 34 6.97 -15.26 33.82
CA ASN A 34 6.91 -15.52 35.26
C ASN A 34 6.44 -14.32 36.10
N ASP A 35 7.37 -13.54 36.68
CA ASP A 35 7.05 -12.38 37.53
C ASP A 35 6.55 -11.15 36.74
N TRP A 36 6.73 -11.17 35.42
CA TRP A 36 6.35 -10.09 34.51
C TRP A 36 5.56 -10.65 33.35
N MET A 37 4.59 -9.87 32.89
CA MET A 37 3.88 -10.16 31.65
C MET A 37 4.09 -9.05 30.66
N LYS A 38 4.44 -9.42 29.43
CA LYS A 38 4.48 -8.50 28.31
C LYS A 38 3.05 -8.23 27.84
N VAL A 39 2.69 -6.97 27.81
CA VAL A 39 1.33 -6.54 27.52
C VAL A 39 1.30 -5.45 26.46
N ALA A 40 0.20 -5.39 25.72
CA ALA A 40 -0.16 -4.23 24.88
C ALA A 40 -1.29 -3.45 25.58
N THR A 41 -1.11 -2.16 25.70
CA THR A 41 -2.13 -1.25 26.22
C THR A 41 -3.09 -0.79 25.12
N LYS A 42 -4.24 -0.23 25.51
CA LYS A 42 -5.21 0.33 24.57
C LYS A 42 -4.61 1.44 23.69
N ASP A 43 -3.64 2.19 24.24
CA ASP A 43 -2.98 3.30 23.54
C ASP A 43 -1.79 2.85 22.68
N GLY A 44 -1.59 1.53 22.52
CA GLY A 44 -0.57 0.94 21.64
C GLY A 44 0.81 0.78 22.26
N PHE A 45 1.00 1.07 23.55
CA PHE A 45 2.28 0.79 24.23
C PHE A 45 2.45 -0.72 24.45
N ILE A 46 3.60 -1.25 24.07
CA ILE A 46 4.01 -2.62 24.35
C ILE A 46 5.11 -2.58 25.39
N GLY A 47 4.91 -3.30 26.49
CA GLY A 47 5.87 -3.33 27.60
C GLY A 47 5.49 -4.34 28.66
N TYR A 48 6.12 -4.26 29.83
CA TYR A 48 6.04 -5.25 30.89
C TYR A 48 5.33 -4.71 32.12
N VAL A 49 4.41 -5.51 32.65
CA VAL A 49 3.69 -5.27 33.90
C VAL A 49 3.96 -6.43 34.86
N LYS A 50 4.09 -6.15 36.17
CA LYS A 50 4.19 -7.24 37.16
C LYS A 50 2.94 -8.12 37.14
N THR A 51 3.15 -9.42 37.09
CA THR A 51 2.07 -10.43 37.07
C THR A 51 1.08 -10.21 38.21
N ASN A 52 1.53 -9.85 39.39
CA ASN A 52 0.68 -9.60 40.56
C ASN A 52 -0.20 -8.34 40.46
N ALA A 53 0.02 -7.49 39.46
CA ALA A 53 -0.82 -6.30 39.17
C ALA A 53 -1.93 -6.61 38.19
N LEU A 54 -1.96 -7.83 37.63
CA LEU A 54 -3.00 -8.30 36.70
C LEU A 54 -4.04 -9.14 37.44
N ASN A 55 -5.27 -9.15 36.94
CA ASN A 55 -6.28 -10.14 37.28
C ASN A 55 -5.96 -11.45 36.54
N SER A 56 -6.80 -12.48 36.72
CA SER A 56 -6.73 -13.68 35.89
C SER A 56 -6.80 -13.32 34.42
N VAL A 57 -5.94 -13.97 33.62
CA VAL A 57 -5.97 -13.81 32.16
C VAL A 57 -7.17 -14.59 31.62
N GLU A 58 -8.02 -13.90 30.89
CA GLU A 58 -9.16 -14.49 30.21
C GLU A 58 -8.86 -14.50 28.70
N LYS A 59 -9.21 -15.63 28.04
CA LYS A 59 -9.16 -15.69 26.58
C LYS A 59 -10.46 -15.11 26.04
N GLU A 60 -10.36 -13.98 25.36
CA GLU A 60 -11.46 -13.39 24.62
C GLU A 60 -11.31 -13.75 23.14
N LEU A 61 -12.26 -14.47 22.57
CA LEU A 61 -12.32 -14.70 21.15
C LEU A 61 -12.99 -13.49 20.51
N VAL A 62 -12.18 -12.61 19.93
CA VAL A 62 -12.69 -11.48 19.15
C VAL A 62 -12.98 -11.99 17.75
N SER A 63 -14.23 -12.15 17.41
CA SER A 63 -14.69 -12.40 16.05
C SER A 63 -15.48 -11.17 15.56
N ARG A 64 -15.35 -10.88 14.30
CA ARG A 64 -16.26 -9.97 13.59
C ARG A 64 -16.85 -10.74 12.42
N ASP A 65 -18.08 -10.44 12.10
CA ASP A 65 -18.65 -10.87 10.84
C ASP A 65 -17.88 -10.15 9.72
N TYR A 66 -17.11 -10.93 8.99
CA TYR A 66 -16.33 -10.46 7.85
C TYR A 66 -16.73 -11.30 6.65
N GLU A 67 -17.39 -10.65 5.71
CA GLU A 67 -17.55 -11.21 4.38
C GLU A 67 -16.23 -10.99 3.64
N GLU A 68 -15.57 -12.09 3.29
CA GLU A 68 -14.38 -12.04 2.46
C GLU A 68 -14.80 -11.46 1.09
N PRO A 69 -14.21 -10.34 0.65
CA PRO A 69 -14.53 -9.82 -0.66
C PRO A 69 -14.17 -10.86 -1.71
N GLU A 70 -15.11 -11.14 -2.63
CA GLU A 70 -14.82 -11.93 -3.82
C GLU A 70 -13.76 -11.22 -4.64
N TYR A 71 -12.55 -11.75 -4.61
CA TYR A 71 -11.52 -11.35 -5.55
C TYR A 71 -11.73 -12.12 -6.84
N THR A 72 -12.23 -11.44 -7.86
CA THR A 72 -12.19 -11.98 -9.22
C THR A 72 -10.72 -12.12 -9.60
N ASN A 73 -10.28 -13.33 -9.90
CA ASN A 73 -8.94 -13.54 -10.44
C ASN A 73 -8.80 -12.75 -11.73
N ILE A 74 -7.89 -11.79 -11.72
CA ILE A 74 -7.43 -11.12 -12.93
C ILE A 74 -6.44 -12.09 -13.59
N SER A 75 -6.94 -13.13 -14.22
CA SER A 75 -6.13 -14.05 -15.00
C SER A 75 -6.69 -14.13 -16.40
N GLU A 76 -5.85 -13.86 -17.36
CA GLU A 76 -6.21 -14.02 -18.75
C GLU A 76 -6.16 -15.49 -19.16
N ASN A 77 -7.05 -15.88 -20.08
CA ASN A 77 -7.09 -17.24 -20.61
C ASN A 77 -6.09 -17.48 -21.79
N TYR A 78 -5.19 -16.55 -22.00
CA TYR A 78 -4.15 -16.58 -23.03
C TYR A 78 -2.79 -16.21 -22.45
N THR A 79 -1.73 -16.53 -23.18
CA THR A 79 -0.36 -16.13 -22.78
C THR A 79 -0.15 -14.66 -23.06
N ILE A 80 0.15 -13.88 -22.01
CA ILE A 80 0.49 -12.47 -22.15
C ILE A 80 1.87 -12.35 -22.79
N ASN A 81 1.91 -11.68 -23.94
CA ASN A 81 3.13 -11.30 -24.64
C ASN A 81 3.20 -9.76 -24.66
N MET A 82 3.96 -9.19 -23.72
CA MET A 82 3.95 -7.77 -23.42
C MET A 82 5.27 -7.09 -23.78
N ALA A 83 5.17 -5.85 -24.25
CA ALA A 83 6.31 -4.95 -24.41
C ALA A 83 6.09 -3.65 -23.65
N TRP A 84 7.15 -3.14 -23.02
CA TRP A 84 7.15 -1.78 -22.48
C TRP A 84 7.42 -0.76 -23.59
N HIS A 85 6.60 0.30 -23.60
CA HIS A 85 6.83 1.45 -24.46
C HIS A 85 7.28 2.64 -23.62
N ASN A 86 8.55 3.04 -23.77
CA ASN A 86 9.08 4.21 -23.06
C ASN A 86 8.55 5.50 -23.67
N VAL A 87 7.49 6.05 -23.10
CA VAL A 87 6.92 7.34 -23.50
C VAL A 87 7.55 8.44 -22.62
N SER A 88 8.45 9.22 -23.20
CA SER A 88 9.18 10.28 -22.52
C SER A 88 8.54 11.67 -22.62
N ASN A 89 7.67 11.87 -23.61
CA ASN A 89 6.91 13.09 -23.85
C ASN A 89 5.66 12.76 -24.68
N ALA A 90 4.77 13.73 -24.88
CA ALA A 90 3.50 13.52 -25.59
C ALA A 90 3.71 13.06 -27.04
N ASP A 91 4.71 13.57 -27.75
CA ASP A 91 4.97 13.23 -29.15
C ASP A 91 5.38 11.76 -29.31
N ALA A 92 6.01 11.18 -28.29
CA ALA A 92 6.43 9.78 -28.28
C ALA A 92 5.25 8.79 -28.35
N ASN A 93 4.03 9.22 -28.04
CA ASN A 93 2.84 8.38 -28.21
C ASN A 93 2.62 7.96 -29.67
N SER A 94 3.01 8.80 -30.65
CA SER A 94 2.87 8.48 -32.07
C SER A 94 3.68 7.26 -32.54
N TYR A 95 4.74 6.86 -31.80
CA TYR A 95 5.53 5.68 -32.10
C TYR A 95 4.78 4.35 -31.94
N ILE A 96 3.57 4.36 -31.36
CA ILE A 96 2.72 3.17 -31.29
C ILE A 96 2.46 2.59 -32.69
N LEU A 97 2.27 3.42 -33.71
CA LEU A 97 2.00 2.98 -35.09
C LEU A 97 3.18 2.20 -35.67
N GLU A 98 4.42 2.65 -35.45
CA GLU A 98 5.62 1.94 -35.86
C GLU A 98 5.80 0.62 -35.07
N THR A 99 5.52 0.66 -33.76
CA THR A 99 5.58 -0.51 -32.89
C THR A 99 4.62 -1.60 -33.38
N ILE A 100 3.36 -1.23 -33.65
CA ILE A 100 2.35 -2.16 -34.18
C ILE A 100 2.80 -2.76 -35.53
N ALA A 101 3.32 -1.93 -36.44
CA ALA A 101 3.75 -2.38 -37.77
C ALA A 101 4.97 -3.32 -37.73
N SER A 102 5.86 -3.16 -36.76
CA SER A 102 7.13 -3.88 -36.65
C SER A 102 7.09 -5.12 -35.76
N THR A 103 6.09 -5.27 -34.90
CA THR A 103 5.99 -6.38 -33.95
C THR A 103 5.06 -7.49 -34.44
N LYS A 104 5.35 -8.73 -34.02
CA LYS A 104 4.49 -9.89 -34.27
C LYS A 104 4.23 -10.64 -32.98
N GLY A 105 2.97 -11.01 -32.75
CA GLY A 105 2.57 -11.80 -31.58
C GLY A 105 2.47 -11.00 -30.26
N LEU A 106 2.68 -9.70 -30.29
CA LEU A 106 2.40 -8.82 -29.14
C LEU A 106 0.89 -8.76 -28.93
N ASN A 107 0.44 -8.87 -27.70
CA ASN A 107 -0.98 -8.72 -27.32
C ASN A 107 -1.21 -7.71 -26.19
N THR A 108 -0.14 -7.24 -25.57
CA THR A 108 -0.21 -6.23 -24.50
C THR A 108 0.92 -5.23 -24.66
N ILE A 109 0.62 -3.95 -24.52
CA ILE A 109 1.62 -2.88 -24.54
C ILE A 109 1.54 -2.05 -23.27
N ALA A 110 2.69 -1.75 -22.67
CA ALA A 110 2.76 -1.06 -21.38
C ALA A 110 3.48 0.29 -21.52
N PRO A 111 2.76 1.37 -21.86
CA PRO A 111 3.35 2.71 -21.95
C PRO A 111 3.65 3.31 -20.58
N THR A 112 4.79 3.98 -20.46
CA THR A 112 5.23 4.62 -19.21
C THR A 112 4.60 6.00 -19.03
N TRP A 113 3.30 6.05 -18.80
CA TRP A 113 2.51 7.28 -18.85
C TRP A 113 2.41 8.05 -17.56
N PHE A 114 2.34 7.35 -16.42
CA PHE A 114 2.12 8.01 -15.14
C PHE A 114 3.41 8.11 -14.35
N SER A 115 3.63 9.27 -13.73
CA SER A 115 4.76 9.46 -12.81
C SER A 115 4.29 10.24 -11.58
N LEU A 116 4.88 9.94 -10.41
CA LEU A 116 4.69 10.78 -9.23
C LEU A 116 5.24 12.19 -9.51
N ALA A 117 4.41 13.21 -9.29
CA ALA A 117 4.77 14.60 -9.54
C ALA A 117 5.38 15.28 -8.31
N ASP A 118 5.03 14.83 -7.11
CA ASP A 118 5.48 15.40 -5.84
C ASP A 118 5.25 14.43 -4.67
N THR A 119 5.65 14.86 -3.48
CA THR A 119 5.47 14.10 -2.24
C THR A 119 4.05 14.16 -1.66
N GLU A 120 3.11 14.83 -2.32
CA GLU A 120 1.71 14.95 -1.91
C GLU A 120 0.77 13.97 -2.64
N GLY A 121 1.34 13.08 -3.48
CA GLY A 121 0.60 12.07 -4.24
C GLY A 121 -0.06 12.61 -5.49
N ASN A 122 0.42 13.72 -6.03
CA ASN A 122 0.04 14.17 -7.37
C ASN A 122 0.77 13.36 -8.43
N ILE A 123 0.18 13.27 -9.62
CA ILE A 123 0.77 12.60 -10.78
C ILE A 123 0.93 13.57 -11.96
N THR A 124 1.90 13.25 -12.81
CA THR A 124 1.91 13.69 -14.21
C THR A 124 1.44 12.57 -15.10
N SER A 125 0.76 12.89 -16.19
CA SER A 125 0.22 11.92 -17.14
C SER A 125 0.61 12.29 -18.57
N LEU A 126 1.02 11.28 -19.33
CA LEU A 126 1.22 11.33 -20.79
C LEU A 126 0.21 10.42 -21.50
N ALA A 127 -0.83 9.95 -20.79
CA ALA A 127 -1.85 9.08 -21.36
C ALA A 127 -2.57 9.78 -22.52
N ASP A 128 -2.83 9.02 -23.57
CA ASP A 128 -3.34 9.49 -24.86
C ASP A 128 -4.41 8.55 -25.39
N ALA A 129 -5.61 9.07 -25.61
CA ALA A 129 -6.74 8.28 -26.06
C ALA A 129 -6.57 7.76 -27.50
N ASP A 130 -5.90 8.50 -28.37
CA ASP A 130 -5.63 8.04 -29.74
C ASP A 130 -4.69 6.85 -29.74
N TYR A 131 -3.67 6.88 -28.85
CA TYR A 131 -2.80 5.74 -28.63
C TYR A 131 -3.60 4.48 -28.25
N VAL A 132 -4.50 4.59 -27.27
CA VAL A 132 -5.33 3.47 -26.82
C VAL A 132 -6.21 2.97 -27.95
N ASN A 133 -6.85 3.87 -28.69
CA ASN A 133 -7.66 3.52 -29.84
C ASN A 133 -6.87 2.72 -30.90
N TYR A 134 -5.65 3.14 -31.24
CA TYR A 134 -4.80 2.40 -32.19
C TYR A 134 -4.39 1.04 -31.66
N ALA A 135 -4.05 0.95 -30.38
CA ALA A 135 -3.71 -0.32 -29.73
C ALA A 135 -4.90 -1.29 -29.78
N HIS A 136 -6.09 -0.85 -29.35
CA HIS A 136 -7.30 -1.68 -29.33
C HIS A 136 -7.72 -2.12 -30.72
N GLN A 137 -7.66 -1.24 -31.73
CA GLN A 137 -7.92 -1.60 -33.14
C GLN A 137 -6.97 -2.66 -33.67
N SER A 138 -5.79 -2.77 -33.06
CA SER A 138 -4.76 -3.76 -33.40
C SER A 138 -4.79 -5.00 -32.49
N ASN A 139 -5.85 -5.17 -31.69
CA ASN A 139 -6.00 -6.22 -30.67
C ASN A 139 -4.86 -6.25 -29.64
N LEU A 140 -4.37 -5.08 -29.24
CA LEU A 140 -3.43 -4.90 -28.15
C LEU A 140 -4.16 -4.34 -26.95
N GLU A 141 -3.99 -4.97 -25.79
CA GLU A 141 -4.36 -4.36 -24.50
C GLU A 141 -3.34 -3.32 -24.08
N VAL A 142 -3.78 -2.28 -23.40
CA VAL A 142 -2.92 -1.21 -22.88
C VAL A 142 -2.86 -1.29 -21.37
N TRP A 143 -1.67 -1.54 -20.83
CA TRP A 143 -1.42 -1.60 -19.39
C TRP A 143 -0.51 -0.44 -18.98
N ALA A 144 -1.13 0.69 -18.63
CA ALA A 144 -0.39 1.91 -18.31
C ALA A 144 0.51 1.74 -17.08
N VAL A 145 1.77 2.12 -17.22
CA VAL A 145 2.77 2.03 -16.16
C VAL A 145 2.73 3.29 -15.30
N LEU A 146 2.64 3.10 -13.98
CA LEU A 146 2.94 4.13 -12.98
C LEU A 146 4.37 3.94 -12.47
N ARG A 147 5.17 4.99 -12.53
CA ARG A 147 6.55 5.02 -12.04
C ARG A 147 6.75 6.15 -11.02
N ASP A 148 7.74 6.03 -10.17
CA ASP A 148 8.07 7.04 -9.16
C ASP A 148 9.03 8.11 -9.70
N PHE A 149 10.14 7.70 -10.29
CA PHE A 149 11.11 8.63 -10.90
C PHE A 149 10.62 9.18 -12.24
N HIS A 150 11.13 10.31 -12.66
CA HIS A 150 10.81 11.11 -13.86
C HIS A 150 9.69 12.15 -13.74
N GLY A 151 9.10 12.32 -12.56
CA GLY A 151 8.21 13.44 -12.26
C GLY A 151 8.94 14.49 -11.41
N GLY A 152 8.43 14.74 -10.23
CA GLY A 152 9.04 15.59 -9.20
C GLY A 152 9.70 14.80 -8.07
N ILE A 153 9.83 13.47 -8.19
CA ILE A 153 10.42 12.57 -7.19
C ILE A 153 11.86 12.27 -7.57
N ASN A 154 12.79 12.46 -6.64
CA ASN A 154 14.22 12.31 -6.87
C ASN A 154 14.89 11.28 -5.93
N SER A 155 14.17 10.78 -4.94
CA SER A 155 14.68 9.79 -3.99
C SER A 155 13.60 8.81 -3.55
N TYR A 156 14.04 7.65 -3.03
CA TYR A 156 13.12 6.65 -2.49
C TYR A 156 12.42 7.15 -1.21
N GLU A 157 13.03 8.05 -0.45
CA GLU A 157 12.43 8.68 0.72
C GLU A 157 11.20 9.51 0.34
N GLU A 158 11.26 10.21 -0.80
CA GLU A 158 10.14 10.97 -1.32
C GLU A 158 9.01 10.04 -1.78
N THR A 159 9.34 8.96 -2.48
CA THR A 159 8.38 7.90 -2.83
C THR A 159 7.76 7.30 -1.57
N TYR A 160 8.59 6.99 -0.56
CA TYR A 160 8.13 6.46 0.72
C TYR A 160 7.16 7.41 1.43
N GLN A 161 7.38 8.73 1.39
CA GLN A 161 6.45 9.71 1.93
C GLN A 161 5.07 9.65 1.28
N VAL A 162 5.00 9.45 -0.03
CA VAL A 162 3.70 9.27 -0.72
C VAL A 162 3.03 7.97 -0.29
N LEU A 163 3.78 6.88 -0.30
CA LEU A 163 3.22 5.54 -0.09
C LEU A 163 2.92 5.22 1.38
N SER A 164 3.55 5.91 2.34
CA SER A 164 3.35 5.69 3.79
C SER A 164 2.04 6.28 4.31
N TYR A 165 1.50 7.32 3.68
CA TYR A 165 0.29 8.00 4.15
C TYR A 165 -0.94 7.57 3.36
N THR A 166 -1.96 7.07 4.06
CA THR A 166 -3.21 6.60 3.43
C THR A 166 -3.88 7.65 2.57
N SER A 167 -3.92 8.91 3.02
CA SER A 167 -4.51 10.02 2.26
C SER A 167 -3.79 10.29 0.94
N LYS A 168 -2.45 10.24 0.95
CA LYS A 168 -1.63 10.46 -0.26
C LYS A 168 -1.77 9.29 -1.23
N ARG A 169 -1.75 8.04 -0.72
CA ARG A 169 -2.05 6.85 -1.55
C ARG A 169 -3.43 6.91 -2.19
N ALA A 170 -4.45 7.27 -1.41
CA ALA A 170 -5.82 7.40 -1.93
C ALA A 170 -5.91 8.46 -3.02
N LYS A 171 -5.24 9.60 -2.83
CA LYS A 171 -5.17 10.65 -3.85
C LYS A 171 -4.47 10.16 -5.12
N LEU A 172 -3.33 9.51 -4.98
CA LEU A 172 -2.58 8.90 -6.09
C LEU A 172 -3.46 7.92 -6.88
N ILE A 173 -4.07 6.96 -6.20
CA ILE A 173 -4.94 5.93 -6.80
C ILE A 173 -6.09 6.60 -7.55
N ASN A 174 -6.77 7.55 -6.94
CA ASN A 174 -7.91 8.23 -7.57
C ASN A 174 -7.51 8.97 -8.85
N GLN A 175 -6.35 9.62 -8.86
CA GLN A 175 -5.86 10.33 -10.05
C GLN A 175 -5.50 9.36 -11.18
N VAL A 176 -4.80 8.24 -10.85
CA VAL A 176 -4.46 7.21 -11.85
C VAL A 176 -5.73 6.60 -12.44
N ILE A 177 -6.69 6.21 -11.60
CA ILE A 177 -7.97 5.64 -12.06
C ILE A 177 -8.74 6.65 -12.91
N SER A 178 -8.82 7.92 -12.49
CA SER A 178 -9.48 8.95 -13.30
C SER A 178 -8.87 9.06 -14.70
N LYS A 179 -7.55 9.08 -14.78
CA LYS A 179 -6.84 9.18 -16.07
C LYS A 179 -6.99 7.94 -16.92
N ALA A 180 -6.97 6.77 -16.32
CA ALA A 180 -7.21 5.51 -17.01
C ALA A 180 -8.62 5.46 -17.62
N LEU A 181 -9.65 5.87 -16.84
CA LEU A 181 -11.03 5.94 -17.34
C LEU A 181 -11.23 7.00 -18.42
N GLU A 182 -10.52 8.14 -18.34
CA GLU A 182 -10.59 9.19 -19.39
C GLU A 182 -10.05 8.71 -20.75
N THR A 183 -9.11 7.77 -20.73
CA THR A 183 -8.40 7.30 -21.92
C THR A 183 -8.75 5.87 -22.33
N ASP A 184 -9.67 5.22 -21.63
CA ASP A 184 -10.13 3.84 -21.88
C ASP A 184 -9.03 2.78 -21.71
N VAL A 185 -8.18 2.96 -20.65
CA VAL A 185 -7.10 2.04 -20.25
C VAL A 185 -7.57 1.09 -19.16
#